data_713c845c817e84232d2ecddeda7933b7
#
_entry.id   713c845c817e84232d2ecddeda7933b7
#
_cell.length_a   1.000
_cell.length_b   1.000
_cell.length_c   1.000
_cell.angle_alpha   90.00
_cell.angle_beta   90.00
_cell.angle_gamma   90.00
#
_symmetry.space_group_name_H-M   'P 1'
#
loop_
_entity.id
_entity.type
_entity.pdbx_description
1 polymer ?
#
loop_
_entity_poly.entity_id
_entity_poly.type
_entity_poly.pdbx_seq_one_letter_code
_entity_poly.pdbx_strand_id
1 'polypeptide(L)'
;MSEPTSNARLEPHIVVEDLTMAYGDFVIQHDLNFTINKGDIFIIMGGSGCGKSTLLRHLVGLQAPARGRVLFSGESLWEAEPERRDAILRKTGVTYQAGGLWSSMTLAENVALPLEQYTNLKPAEIADLASLNLALVGLAGFEDYFPAEISGGMQKRAGLARAMALSPEVLLFDEPSAGLDPISSRLLDDLILELRDSLGATIVMVTHELPSIFAVGDNSVFLDPETKTQIASGAPRRLLAECPDPKVQRFLRRGETGTDDKGTRVSQGAEA
;
A
#
# COMPACT_ATOMS: atom_id res chain seq x y z
N MET A 1 8.25 8.10 -36.86
CA MET A 1 7.77 8.02 -35.48
C MET A 1 7.52 6.56 -35.22
N SER A 2 8.47 5.89 -34.60
CA SER A 2 8.41 4.45 -34.30
C SER A 2 7.66 4.30 -32.97
N GLU A 3 6.58 3.52 -32.97
CA GLU A 3 5.89 3.11 -31.75
C GLU A 3 6.86 2.32 -30.86
N PRO A 4 6.86 2.53 -29.54
CA PRO A 4 7.64 1.71 -28.64
C PRO A 4 6.96 0.34 -28.52
N THR A 5 7.48 -0.65 -29.22
CA THR A 5 7.17 -2.06 -29.02
C THR A 5 7.80 -2.50 -27.71
N SER A 6 7.14 -2.24 -26.58
CA SER A 6 7.48 -2.86 -25.30
C SER A 6 6.54 -4.03 -25.04
N ASN A 7 6.83 -5.15 -25.64
CA ASN A 7 6.34 -6.44 -25.20
C ASN A 7 7.32 -7.02 -24.16
N ALA A 8 7.71 -6.19 -23.17
CA ALA A 8 8.38 -6.68 -21.98
C ALA A 8 7.37 -7.59 -21.28
N ARG A 9 7.63 -8.88 -21.20
CA ARG A 9 6.84 -9.81 -20.37
C ARG A 9 6.87 -9.24 -18.97
N LEU A 10 5.69 -8.90 -18.45
CA LEU A 10 5.55 -8.46 -17.06
C LEU A 10 6.12 -9.58 -16.18
N GLU A 11 7.12 -9.25 -15.37
CA GLU A 11 7.78 -10.21 -14.49
C GLU A 11 7.01 -10.28 -13.16
N PRO A 12 6.42 -11.44 -12.80
CA PRO A 12 5.72 -11.57 -11.53
C PRO A 12 6.68 -11.33 -10.35
N HIS A 13 6.28 -10.47 -9.42
CA HIS A 13 7.01 -10.22 -8.18
C HIS A 13 6.31 -10.86 -6.98
N ILE A 14 4.98 -10.64 -6.86
CA ILE A 14 4.17 -11.30 -5.85
C ILE A 14 3.03 -12.02 -6.56
N VAL A 15 2.86 -13.30 -6.24
CA VAL A 15 1.76 -14.11 -6.77
C VAL A 15 0.94 -14.63 -5.59
N VAL A 16 -0.35 -14.38 -5.64
CA VAL A 16 -1.34 -14.89 -4.67
C VAL A 16 -2.12 -15.99 -5.36
N GLU A 17 -2.08 -17.22 -4.79
CA GLU A 17 -2.70 -18.41 -5.36
C GLU A 17 -3.66 -19.05 -4.36
N ASP A 18 -4.93 -19.15 -4.75
CA ASP A 18 -6.04 -19.79 -4.00
C ASP A 18 -6.11 -19.37 -2.52
N LEU A 19 -5.74 -18.10 -2.25
CA LEU A 19 -5.57 -17.61 -0.89
C LEU A 19 -6.91 -17.51 -0.18
N THR A 20 -7.02 -18.20 0.98
CA THR A 20 -8.12 -18.07 1.92
C THR A 20 -7.64 -17.44 3.22
N MET A 21 -8.25 -16.32 3.59
CA MET A 21 -7.98 -15.57 4.82
C MET A 21 -9.09 -15.86 5.82
N ALA A 22 -8.74 -16.32 7.03
CA ALA A 22 -9.71 -16.63 8.07
C ALA A 22 -9.17 -16.37 9.47
N TYR A 23 -10.07 -16.14 10.43
CA TYR A 23 -9.81 -16.15 11.86
C TYR A 23 -10.63 -17.31 12.47
N GLY A 24 -9.96 -18.42 12.80
CA GLY A 24 -10.63 -19.66 13.14
C GLY A 24 -11.58 -20.10 12.01
N ASP A 25 -12.85 -20.34 12.34
CA ASP A 25 -13.86 -20.74 11.34
C ASP A 25 -14.46 -19.57 10.55
N PHE A 26 -14.09 -18.33 10.89
CA PHE A 26 -14.64 -17.15 10.22
C PHE A 26 -13.79 -16.78 8.99
N VAL A 27 -14.30 -17.15 7.81
CA VAL A 27 -13.68 -16.79 6.52
C VAL A 27 -13.97 -15.33 6.20
N ILE A 28 -12.87 -14.57 5.92
CA ILE A 28 -12.91 -13.16 5.52
C ILE A 28 -12.96 -13.06 4.00
N GLN A 29 -12.03 -13.74 3.32
CA GLN A 29 -11.95 -13.86 1.86
C GLN A 29 -11.47 -15.26 1.51
N HIS A 30 -11.85 -15.75 0.34
CA HIS A 30 -11.43 -17.05 -0.19
C HIS A 30 -11.14 -16.98 -1.69
N ASP A 31 -10.40 -17.95 -2.18
CA ASP A 31 -10.07 -18.15 -3.59
C ASP A 31 -9.51 -16.89 -4.26
N LEU A 32 -8.67 -16.12 -3.53
CA LEU A 32 -8.01 -14.95 -4.10
C LEU A 32 -6.87 -15.41 -5.00
N ASN A 33 -6.89 -14.90 -6.24
CA ASN A 33 -5.90 -15.21 -7.27
C ASN A 33 -5.54 -13.94 -8.04
N PHE A 34 -4.32 -13.43 -7.86
CA PHE A 34 -3.82 -12.27 -8.60
C PHE A 34 -2.30 -12.22 -8.60
N THR A 35 -1.75 -11.45 -9.53
CA THR A 35 -0.31 -11.24 -9.69
C THR A 35 0.01 -9.77 -9.63
N ILE A 36 1.07 -9.43 -8.92
CA ILE A 36 1.70 -8.12 -8.83
C ILE A 36 3.03 -8.22 -9.56
N ASN A 37 3.25 -7.41 -10.59
CA ASN A 37 4.48 -7.47 -11.35
C ASN A 37 5.54 -6.54 -10.75
N LYS A 38 6.81 -6.77 -11.07
CA LYS A 38 7.90 -5.89 -10.66
C LYS A 38 7.70 -4.47 -11.19
N GLY A 39 7.89 -3.50 -10.32
CA GLY A 39 7.76 -2.08 -10.64
C GLY A 39 6.32 -1.58 -10.76
N ASP A 40 5.29 -2.44 -10.59
CA ASP A 40 3.89 -2.00 -10.55
C ASP A 40 3.57 -1.25 -9.24
N ILE A 41 2.69 -0.27 -9.31
CA ILE A 41 1.91 0.21 -8.17
C ILE A 41 0.57 -0.52 -8.21
N PHE A 42 0.44 -1.53 -7.36
CA PHE A 42 -0.74 -2.40 -7.28
C PHE A 42 -1.69 -1.95 -6.18
N ILE A 43 -2.94 -1.70 -6.51
CA ILE A 43 -3.95 -1.22 -5.58
C ILE A 43 -4.85 -2.35 -5.08
N ILE A 44 -4.95 -2.50 -3.77
CA ILE A 44 -5.96 -3.35 -3.12
C ILE A 44 -7.12 -2.45 -2.73
N MET A 45 -8.27 -2.59 -3.40
CA MET A 45 -9.45 -1.77 -3.16
C MET A 45 -10.68 -2.61 -2.82
N GLY A 46 -11.72 -1.94 -2.34
CA GLY A 46 -12.97 -2.56 -1.93
C GLY A 46 -13.64 -1.81 -0.79
N GLY A 47 -14.86 -2.19 -0.46
CA GLY A 47 -15.66 -1.58 0.61
C GLY A 47 -15.03 -1.71 2.00
N SER A 48 -15.58 -0.97 2.98
CA SER A 48 -15.15 -1.12 4.38
C SER A 48 -15.39 -2.55 4.86
N GLY A 49 -14.44 -3.09 5.62
CA GLY A 49 -14.54 -4.44 6.19
C GLY A 49 -14.35 -5.61 5.21
N CYS A 50 -14.04 -5.37 3.92
CA CYS A 50 -13.81 -6.46 2.95
C CYS A 50 -12.48 -7.22 3.13
N GLY A 51 -11.65 -6.86 4.12
CA GLY A 51 -10.42 -7.62 4.42
C GLY A 51 -9.13 -7.09 3.80
N LYS A 52 -9.09 -5.85 3.29
CA LYS A 52 -7.87 -5.24 2.69
C LYS A 52 -6.66 -5.27 3.62
N SER A 53 -6.81 -4.75 4.84
CA SER A 53 -5.71 -4.76 5.82
C SER A 53 -5.38 -6.18 6.31
N THR A 54 -6.34 -7.12 6.26
CA THR A 54 -6.07 -8.54 6.51
C THR A 54 -5.23 -9.14 5.39
N LEU A 55 -5.56 -8.86 4.12
CA LEU A 55 -4.75 -9.28 2.98
C LEU A 55 -3.32 -8.72 3.11
N LEU A 56 -3.19 -7.45 3.46
CA LEU A 56 -1.87 -6.86 3.70
C LEU A 56 -1.08 -7.61 4.77
N ARG A 57 -1.72 -8.03 5.88
CA ARG A 57 -1.06 -8.84 6.93
C ARG A 57 -0.55 -10.19 6.42
N HIS A 58 -1.24 -10.81 5.48
CA HIS A 58 -0.73 -12.04 4.84
C HIS A 58 0.48 -11.76 3.94
N LEU A 59 0.46 -10.64 3.21
CA LEU A 59 1.57 -10.22 2.35
C LEU A 59 2.83 -9.83 3.15
N VAL A 60 2.67 -9.20 4.32
CA VAL A 60 3.81 -8.84 5.19
C VAL A 60 4.24 -9.97 6.13
N GLY A 61 3.70 -11.17 6.00
CA GLY A 61 4.10 -12.31 6.81
C GLY A 61 3.65 -12.29 8.27
N LEU A 62 2.69 -11.43 8.65
CA LEU A 62 2.17 -11.35 10.01
C LEU A 62 1.08 -12.40 10.31
N GLN A 63 0.48 -12.96 9.28
CA GLN A 63 -0.59 -13.95 9.43
C GLN A 63 -0.49 -15.00 8.33
N ALA A 64 -0.43 -16.27 8.73
CA ALA A 64 -0.47 -17.40 7.81
C ALA A 64 -1.87 -17.53 7.17
N PRO A 65 -1.98 -17.88 5.88
CA PRO A 65 -3.25 -18.16 5.24
C PRO A 65 -3.87 -19.44 5.79
N ALA A 66 -5.20 -19.52 5.80
CA ALA A 66 -5.91 -20.75 6.11
C ALA A 66 -5.78 -21.77 4.96
N ARG A 67 -5.64 -21.29 3.72
CA ARG A 67 -5.42 -22.08 2.51
C ARG A 67 -4.74 -21.20 1.45
N GLY A 68 -4.10 -21.85 0.47
CA GLY A 68 -3.42 -21.15 -0.61
C GLY A 68 -2.06 -20.62 -0.19
N ARG A 69 -1.45 -19.81 -1.02
CA ARG A 69 -0.09 -19.33 -0.77
C ARG A 69 0.17 -17.94 -1.34
N VAL A 70 1.20 -17.31 -0.81
CA VAL A 70 1.77 -16.06 -1.30
C VAL A 70 3.22 -16.36 -1.69
N LEU A 71 3.54 -16.09 -2.96
CA LEU A 71 4.87 -16.29 -3.51
C LEU A 71 5.54 -14.93 -3.74
N PHE A 72 6.77 -14.77 -3.29
CA PHE A 72 7.65 -13.63 -3.60
C PHE A 72 8.75 -14.10 -4.55
N SER A 73 8.79 -13.57 -5.77
CA SER A 73 9.73 -14.00 -6.82
C SER A 73 9.77 -15.52 -6.99
N GLY A 74 8.59 -16.17 -6.88
CA GLY A 74 8.42 -17.63 -7.03
C GLY A 74 8.65 -18.44 -5.75
N GLU A 75 9.06 -17.82 -4.63
CA GLU A 75 9.27 -18.50 -3.35
C GLU A 75 8.07 -18.32 -2.43
N SER A 76 7.56 -19.40 -1.84
CA SER A 76 6.43 -19.36 -0.91
C SER A 76 6.87 -18.78 0.44
N LEU A 77 6.21 -17.69 0.86
CA LEU A 77 6.51 -17.01 2.11
C LEU A 77 6.32 -17.90 3.35
N TRP A 78 5.31 -18.78 3.32
CA TRP A 78 4.92 -19.58 4.48
C TRP A 78 5.43 -21.03 4.47
N GLU A 79 5.84 -21.52 3.29
CA GLU A 79 6.44 -22.85 3.13
C GLU A 79 7.98 -22.78 3.20
N ALA A 80 8.55 -21.57 3.13
CA ALA A 80 9.98 -21.35 3.28
C ALA A 80 10.44 -21.61 4.72
N GLU A 81 11.68 -22.10 4.85
CA GLU A 81 12.36 -22.18 6.14
C GLU A 81 12.49 -20.79 6.80
N PRO A 82 12.54 -20.71 8.16
CA PRO A 82 12.49 -19.44 8.88
C PRO A 82 13.53 -18.40 8.39
N GLU A 83 14.77 -18.83 8.17
CA GLU A 83 15.88 -17.95 7.72
C GLU A 83 15.60 -17.39 6.31
N ARG A 84 14.98 -18.22 5.44
CA ARG A 84 14.63 -17.80 4.10
C ARG A 84 13.44 -16.85 4.09
N ARG A 85 12.44 -17.14 4.92
CA ARG A 85 11.30 -16.25 5.12
C ARG A 85 11.74 -14.89 5.64
N ASP A 86 12.64 -14.83 6.62
CA ASP A 86 13.21 -13.59 7.12
C ASP A 86 13.97 -12.81 6.01
N ALA A 87 14.69 -13.51 5.15
CA ALA A 87 15.39 -12.90 4.03
C ALA A 87 14.40 -12.27 3.01
N ILE A 88 13.25 -12.92 2.75
CA ILE A 88 12.18 -12.36 1.92
C ILE A 88 11.58 -11.11 2.58
N LEU A 89 11.26 -11.18 3.88
CA LEU A 89 10.63 -10.08 4.61
C LEU A 89 11.55 -8.85 4.75
N ARG A 90 12.87 -9.03 4.85
CA ARG A 90 13.83 -7.90 4.87
C ARG A 90 13.84 -7.10 3.57
N LYS A 91 13.40 -7.69 2.45
CA LYS A 91 13.25 -7.02 1.16
C LYS A 91 11.89 -6.30 1.04
N THR A 92 11.12 -6.25 2.11
CA THR A 92 9.79 -5.66 2.15
C THR A 92 9.75 -4.55 3.18
N GLY A 93 9.44 -3.33 2.74
CA GLY A 93 9.18 -2.19 3.62
C GLY A 93 7.68 -2.02 3.85
N VAL A 94 7.28 -1.65 5.06
CA VAL A 94 5.86 -1.51 5.41
C VAL A 94 5.60 -0.15 6.07
N THR A 95 4.56 0.54 5.62
CA THR A 95 4.00 1.69 6.32
C THR A 95 2.57 1.39 6.77
N TYR A 96 2.24 1.80 7.98
CA TYR A 96 0.90 1.68 8.54
C TYR A 96 0.16 3.02 8.49
N GLN A 97 -1.16 2.98 8.59
CA GLN A 97 -2.05 4.15 8.47
C GLN A 97 -1.62 5.37 9.31
N ALA A 98 -1.10 5.17 10.52
CA ALA A 98 -0.61 6.24 11.40
C ALA A 98 0.91 6.52 11.27
N GLY A 99 1.57 6.08 10.17
CA GLY A 99 3.02 6.18 10.01
C GLY A 99 3.79 5.15 10.83
N GLY A 100 3.24 4.64 11.90
CA GLY A 100 3.81 3.61 12.78
C GLY A 100 5.11 4.00 13.49
N LEU A 101 5.41 5.29 13.60
CA LEU A 101 6.63 5.78 14.26
C LEU A 101 6.60 5.55 15.77
N TRP A 102 7.77 5.27 16.34
CA TRP A 102 7.96 5.24 17.79
C TRP A 102 7.98 6.67 18.32
N SER A 103 7.01 7.02 19.17
CA SER A 103 6.84 8.38 19.70
C SER A 103 7.96 8.86 20.62
N SER A 104 8.72 7.92 21.20
CA SER A 104 9.86 8.18 22.08
C SER A 104 11.20 8.31 21.36
N MET A 105 11.20 8.18 20.04
CA MET A 105 12.38 8.27 19.17
C MET A 105 12.25 9.48 18.25
N THR A 106 13.38 10.12 17.92
CA THR A 106 13.44 11.14 16.88
C THR A 106 13.15 10.54 15.50
N LEU A 107 13.01 11.36 14.48
CA LEU A 107 12.81 10.85 13.12
C LEU A 107 14.03 10.08 12.61
N ALA A 108 15.24 10.58 12.90
CA ALA A 108 16.47 9.86 12.54
C ALA A 108 16.58 8.50 13.25
N GLU A 109 16.29 8.43 14.56
CA GLU A 109 16.27 7.18 15.32
C GLU A 109 15.22 6.19 14.79
N ASN A 110 14.04 6.68 14.42
CA ASN A 110 13.00 5.83 13.79
C ASN A 110 13.48 5.21 12.48
N VAL A 111 14.17 5.97 11.64
CA VAL A 111 14.71 5.49 10.35
C VAL A 111 15.93 4.62 10.55
N ALA A 112 16.77 4.91 11.54
CA ALA A 112 17.96 4.13 11.88
C ALA A 112 17.64 2.73 12.42
N LEU A 113 16.50 2.56 13.13
CA LEU A 113 16.15 1.32 13.83
C LEU A 113 16.25 0.05 12.97
N PRO A 114 15.67 -0.06 11.76
CA PRO A 114 15.85 -1.24 10.92
C PRO A 114 17.32 -1.43 10.46
N LEU A 115 18.07 -0.36 10.25
CA LEU A 115 19.50 -0.45 9.87
C LEU A 115 20.33 -1.03 11.02
N GLU A 116 20.08 -0.60 12.25
CA GLU A 116 20.74 -1.12 13.46
C GLU A 116 20.45 -2.60 13.69
N GLN A 117 19.21 -3.03 13.43
CA GLN A 117 18.78 -4.40 13.69
C GLN A 117 19.24 -5.40 12.62
N TYR A 118 19.33 -4.98 11.37
CA TYR A 118 19.47 -5.90 10.24
C TYR A 118 20.75 -5.71 9.42
N THR A 119 21.63 -4.77 9.81
CA THR A 119 22.89 -4.54 9.12
C THR A 119 24.09 -4.54 10.09
N ASN A 120 25.29 -4.63 9.54
CA ASN A 120 26.54 -4.49 10.29
C ASN A 120 27.20 -3.11 10.03
N LEU A 121 26.42 -2.10 9.68
CA LEU A 121 26.89 -0.75 9.42
C LEU A 121 27.37 -0.08 10.71
N LYS A 122 28.35 0.83 10.58
CA LYS A 122 28.80 1.64 11.71
C LYS A 122 27.78 2.72 12.06
N PRO A 123 27.76 3.22 13.31
CA PRO A 123 26.80 4.25 13.71
C PRO A 123 26.80 5.50 12.82
N ALA A 124 27.95 5.94 12.33
CA ALA A 124 28.05 7.08 11.41
C ALA A 124 27.40 6.79 10.06
N GLU A 125 27.61 5.58 9.51
CA GLU A 125 26.99 5.14 8.24
C GLU A 125 25.47 5.03 8.38
N ILE A 126 24.98 4.56 9.53
CA ILE A 126 23.54 4.49 9.85
C ILE A 126 22.95 5.89 9.92
N ALA A 127 23.62 6.84 10.60
CA ALA A 127 23.17 8.22 10.69
C ALA A 127 23.10 8.89 9.32
N ASP A 128 24.10 8.69 8.47
CA ASP A 128 24.12 9.23 7.09
C ASP A 128 22.96 8.65 6.27
N LEU A 129 22.70 7.35 6.35
CA LEU A 129 21.59 6.71 5.64
C LEU A 129 20.22 7.14 6.18
N ALA A 130 20.08 7.33 7.48
CA ALA A 130 18.86 7.84 8.07
C ALA A 130 18.54 9.27 7.58
N SER A 131 19.55 10.16 7.59
CA SER A 131 19.40 11.52 7.05
C SER A 131 19.10 11.51 5.55
N LEU A 132 19.76 10.64 4.76
CA LEU A 132 19.47 10.49 3.34
C LEU A 132 18.02 10.07 3.08
N ASN A 133 17.52 9.04 3.81
CA ASN A 133 16.14 8.59 3.65
C ASN A 133 15.12 9.66 4.06
N LEU A 134 15.40 10.45 5.11
CA LEU A 134 14.58 11.60 5.47
C LEU A 134 14.62 12.69 4.39
N ALA A 135 15.77 12.96 3.80
CA ALA A 135 15.89 13.93 2.72
C ALA A 135 15.10 13.50 1.47
N LEU A 136 15.13 12.20 1.11
CA LEU A 136 14.37 11.64 -0.02
C LEU A 136 12.85 11.86 0.12
N VAL A 137 12.32 11.91 1.33
CA VAL A 137 10.90 12.18 1.59
C VAL A 137 10.63 13.66 1.90
N GLY A 138 11.59 14.56 1.66
CA GLY A 138 11.46 16.00 1.88
C GLY A 138 11.43 16.40 3.37
N LEU A 139 12.17 15.68 4.21
CA LEU A 139 12.32 15.92 5.66
C LEU A 139 13.77 16.19 6.07
N ALA A 140 14.61 16.70 5.16
CA ALA A 140 15.94 17.18 5.50
C ALA A 140 15.86 18.32 6.54
N GLY A 141 16.68 18.24 7.60
CA GLY A 141 16.69 19.19 8.72
C GLY A 141 15.65 18.89 9.80
N PHE A 142 14.91 17.78 9.72
CA PHE A 142 13.96 17.34 10.75
C PHE A 142 14.43 16.09 11.50
N GLU A 143 15.69 15.73 11.37
CA GLU A 143 16.30 14.52 11.93
C GLU A 143 16.07 14.38 13.44
N ASP A 144 16.23 15.48 14.18
CA ASP A 144 16.16 15.52 15.64
C ASP A 144 14.74 15.78 16.19
N TYR A 145 13.74 15.94 15.32
CA TYR A 145 12.35 16.13 15.74
C TYR A 145 11.71 14.81 16.14
N PHE A 146 10.83 14.90 17.16
CA PHE A 146 9.97 13.78 17.54
C PHE A 146 8.68 13.77 16.71
N PRO A 147 8.03 12.61 16.55
CA PRO A 147 6.77 12.52 15.80
C PRO A 147 5.69 13.50 16.25
N ALA A 148 5.60 13.81 17.57
CA ALA A 148 4.63 14.74 18.11
C ALA A 148 4.86 16.21 17.71
N GLU A 149 6.04 16.56 17.21
CA GLU A 149 6.43 17.94 16.88
C GLU A 149 6.18 18.29 15.40
N ILE A 150 5.73 17.32 14.60
CA ILE A 150 5.54 17.46 13.16
C ILE A 150 4.10 17.17 12.73
N SER A 151 3.72 17.64 11.54
CA SER A 151 2.38 17.41 11.00
C SER A 151 2.13 15.92 10.67
N GLY A 152 0.84 15.52 10.59
CA GLY A 152 0.46 14.17 10.23
C GLY A 152 1.00 13.73 8.85
N GLY A 153 1.05 14.64 7.88
CA GLY A 153 1.67 14.38 6.57
C GLY A 153 3.18 14.15 6.66
N MET A 154 3.88 14.91 7.52
CA MET A 154 5.30 14.69 7.78
C MET A 154 5.53 13.35 8.50
N GLN A 155 4.67 12.97 9.46
CA GLN A 155 4.76 11.65 10.12
C GLN A 155 4.64 10.49 9.11
N LYS A 156 3.72 10.59 8.16
CA LYS A 156 3.56 9.58 7.11
C LYS A 156 4.78 9.48 6.20
N ARG A 157 5.35 10.63 5.82
CA ARG A 157 6.60 10.65 5.04
C ARG A 157 7.78 10.09 5.84
N ALA A 158 7.91 10.39 7.13
CA ALA A 158 8.93 9.78 7.99
C ALA A 158 8.74 8.25 8.14
N GLY A 159 7.49 7.78 8.25
CA GLY A 159 7.16 6.35 8.22
C GLY A 159 7.59 5.68 6.91
N LEU A 160 7.45 6.39 5.78
CA LEU A 160 7.93 5.95 4.47
C LEU A 160 9.47 5.89 4.43
N ALA A 161 10.17 6.93 4.94
CA ALA A 161 11.63 6.93 5.04
C ALA A 161 12.14 5.71 5.84
N ARG A 162 11.48 5.38 6.95
CA ARG A 162 11.82 4.17 7.72
C ARG A 162 11.56 2.88 6.94
N ALA A 163 10.44 2.79 6.23
CA ALA A 163 10.12 1.62 5.41
C ALA A 163 11.15 1.38 4.29
N MET A 164 11.78 2.45 3.80
CA MET A 164 12.80 2.43 2.74
C MET A 164 14.22 2.17 3.26
N ALA A 165 14.48 2.26 4.56
CA ALA A 165 15.82 2.26 5.13
C ALA A 165 16.71 1.08 4.69
N LEU A 166 16.13 -0.12 4.51
CA LEU A 166 16.82 -1.32 4.03
C LEU A 166 16.84 -1.45 2.50
N SER A 167 16.46 -0.41 1.75
CA SER A 167 16.35 -0.45 0.28
C SER A 167 15.51 -1.63 -0.22
N PRO A 168 14.25 -1.76 0.21
CA PRO A 168 13.42 -2.92 -0.08
C PRO A 168 13.05 -2.99 -1.58
N GLU A 169 12.84 -4.22 -2.07
CA GLU A 169 12.32 -4.48 -3.41
C GLU A 169 10.81 -4.26 -3.50
N VAL A 170 10.10 -4.40 -2.36
CA VAL A 170 8.64 -4.24 -2.25
C VAL A 170 8.30 -3.25 -1.13
N LEU A 171 7.39 -2.32 -1.40
CA LEU A 171 6.83 -1.40 -0.41
C LEU A 171 5.32 -1.67 -0.26
N LEU A 172 4.86 -1.83 0.96
CA LEU A 172 3.47 -2.11 1.31
C LEU A 172 2.90 -0.96 2.12
N PHE A 173 1.82 -0.34 1.64
CA PHE A 173 1.20 0.85 2.24
C PHE A 173 -0.24 0.56 2.66
N ASP A 174 -0.54 0.76 3.94
CA ASP A 174 -1.90 0.68 4.47
C ASP A 174 -2.48 2.09 4.65
N GLU A 175 -3.36 2.50 3.73
CA GLU A 175 -4.07 3.79 3.73
C GLU A 175 -3.11 5.00 3.88
N PRO A 176 -2.10 5.17 3.01
CA PRO A 176 -1.04 6.15 3.22
C PRO A 176 -1.55 7.60 3.23
N SER A 177 -2.57 7.93 2.43
CA SER A 177 -3.14 9.27 2.32
C SER A 177 -4.31 9.54 3.29
N ALA A 178 -4.79 8.53 4.03
CA ALA A 178 -5.95 8.68 4.91
C ALA A 178 -5.76 9.81 5.95
N GLY A 179 -6.73 10.72 6.02
CA GLY A 179 -6.72 11.84 6.97
C GLY A 179 -5.79 12.99 6.59
N LEU A 180 -5.19 12.98 5.41
CA LEU A 180 -4.47 14.12 4.85
C LEU A 180 -5.43 15.06 4.13
N ASP A 181 -5.07 16.35 4.07
CA ASP A 181 -5.71 17.29 3.17
C ASP A 181 -5.38 16.95 1.70
N PRO A 182 -6.18 17.43 0.72
CA PRO A 182 -5.98 17.08 -0.69
C PRO A 182 -4.60 17.46 -1.27
N ILE A 183 -3.98 18.53 -0.77
CA ILE A 183 -2.67 18.96 -1.24
C ILE A 183 -1.60 17.99 -0.71
N SER A 184 -1.62 17.69 0.58
CA SER A 184 -0.71 16.76 1.22
C SER A 184 -0.84 15.34 0.66
N SER A 185 -2.08 14.91 0.34
CA SER A 185 -2.33 13.61 -0.31
C SER A 185 -1.66 13.54 -1.69
N ARG A 186 -1.83 14.60 -2.51
CA ARG A 186 -1.21 14.65 -3.83
C ARG A 186 0.32 14.67 -3.78
N LEU A 187 0.91 15.42 -2.84
CA LEU A 187 2.36 15.42 -2.63
C LEU A 187 2.88 14.04 -2.23
N LEU A 188 2.10 13.28 -1.48
CA LEU A 188 2.45 11.90 -1.14
C LEU A 188 2.33 10.96 -2.35
N ASP A 189 1.30 11.13 -3.18
CA ASP A 189 1.15 10.37 -4.43
C ASP A 189 2.31 10.64 -5.40
N ASP A 190 2.70 11.91 -5.57
CA ASP A 190 3.85 12.29 -6.40
C ASP A 190 5.16 11.67 -5.87
N LEU A 191 5.36 11.67 -4.54
CA LEU A 191 6.50 11.02 -3.90
C LEU A 191 6.50 9.49 -4.13
N ILE A 192 5.34 8.83 -4.04
CA ILE A 192 5.20 7.39 -4.30
C ILE A 192 5.61 7.05 -5.74
N LEU A 193 5.19 7.87 -6.72
CA LEU A 193 5.60 7.72 -8.13
C LEU A 193 7.11 7.91 -8.30
N GLU A 194 7.69 8.94 -7.69
CA GLU A 194 9.12 9.21 -7.74
C GLU A 194 9.95 8.06 -7.14
N LEU A 195 9.51 7.50 -6.03
CA LEU A 195 10.16 6.36 -5.39
C LEU A 195 10.10 5.10 -6.27
N ARG A 196 8.94 4.79 -6.87
CA ARG A 196 8.84 3.68 -7.82
C ARG A 196 9.82 3.86 -8.98
N ASP A 197 9.84 5.04 -9.59
CA ASP A 197 10.65 5.30 -10.78
C ASP A 197 12.15 5.34 -10.47
N SER A 198 12.54 5.88 -9.31
CA SER A 198 13.94 6.02 -8.91
C SER A 198 14.54 4.74 -8.35
N LEU A 199 13.76 3.96 -7.58
CA LEU A 199 14.24 2.74 -6.92
C LEU A 199 13.89 1.46 -7.68
N GLY A 200 12.99 1.53 -8.67
CA GLY A 200 12.43 0.36 -9.34
C GLY A 200 11.61 -0.54 -8.38
N ALA A 201 11.15 0.01 -7.25
CA ALA A 201 10.43 -0.74 -6.25
C ALA A 201 9.02 -1.11 -6.72
N THR A 202 8.56 -2.31 -6.35
CA THR A 202 7.17 -2.71 -6.49
C THR A 202 6.38 -2.18 -5.31
N ILE A 203 5.25 -1.54 -5.56
CA ILE A 203 4.44 -0.92 -4.51
C ILE A 203 3.08 -1.60 -4.45
N VAL A 204 2.66 -1.98 -3.25
CA VAL A 204 1.30 -2.48 -2.97
C VAL A 204 0.63 -1.51 -2.02
N MET A 205 -0.48 -0.95 -2.43
CA MET A 205 -1.18 0.07 -1.65
C MET A 205 -2.62 -0.34 -1.38
N VAL A 206 -2.99 -0.40 -0.11
CA VAL A 206 -4.39 -0.45 0.32
C VAL A 206 -4.90 0.98 0.41
N THR A 207 -5.92 1.32 -0.35
CA THR A 207 -6.57 2.63 -0.25
C THR A 207 -8.02 2.59 -0.77
N HIS A 208 -8.82 3.54 -0.30
CA HIS A 208 -10.16 3.84 -0.80
C HIS A 208 -10.26 5.26 -1.38
N GLU A 209 -9.16 6.00 -1.41
CA GLU A 209 -9.06 7.36 -1.93
C GLU A 209 -8.97 7.33 -3.46
N LEU A 210 -10.09 7.63 -4.14
CA LEU A 210 -10.18 7.55 -5.60
C LEU A 210 -9.17 8.43 -6.35
N PRO A 211 -8.89 9.68 -5.91
CA PRO A 211 -7.85 10.49 -6.56
C PRO A 211 -6.49 9.76 -6.61
N SER A 212 -6.05 9.17 -5.50
CA SER A 212 -4.80 8.41 -5.43
C SER A 212 -4.85 7.14 -6.28
N ILE A 213 -5.97 6.37 -6.23
CA ILE A 213 -6.15 5.16 -7.05
C ILE A 213 -5.93 5.47 -8.54
N PHE A 214 -6.51 6.56 -9.05
CA PHE A 214 -6.38 6.93 -10.45
C PHE A 214 -5.08 7.66 -10.79
N ALA A 215 -4.44 8.29 -9.81
CA ALA A 215 -3.17 8.99 -10.01
C ALA A 215 -2.00 8.02 -10.12
N VAL A 216 -1.93 7.02 -9.23
CA VAL A 216 -0.74 6.18 -9.09
C VAL A 216 -0.93 4.72 -9.49
N GLY A 217 -2.18 4.18 -9.52
CA GLY A 217 -2.42 2.74 -9.71
C GLY A 217 -2.19 2.24 -11.14
N ASP A 218 -1.24 1.34 -11.33
CA ASP A 218 -1.00 0.64 -12.59
C ASP A 218 -1.93 -0.55 -12.75
N ASN A 219 -2.16 -1.29 -11.66
CA ASN A 219 -3.02 -2.46 -11.61
C ASN A 219 -3.74 -2.55 -10.26
N SER A 220 -4.75 -3.40 -10.15
CA SER A 220 -5.54 -3.48 -8.92
C SER A 220 -6.32 -4.78 -8.77
N VAL A 221 -6.79 -5.02 -7.53
CA VAL A 221 -7.78 -6.04 -7.21
C VAL A 221 -8.92 -5.41 -6.40
N PHE A 222 -10.15 -5.77 -6.71
CA PHE A 222 -11.33 -5.34 -5.96
C PHE A 222 -11.87 -6.50 -5.12
N LEU A 223 -11.84 -6.34 -3.78
CA LEU A 223 -12.36 -7.31 -2.82
C LEU A 223 -13.82 -6.98 -2.47
N ASP A 224 -14.70 -7.98 -2.55
CA ASP A 224 -16.10 -7.85 -2.19
C ASP A 224 -16.40 -8.50 -0.83
N PRO A 225 -17.04 -7.77 0.12
CA PRO A 225 -17.37 -8.34 1.44
C PRO A 225 -18.53 -9.33 1.43
N GLU A 226 -19.39 -9.29 0.40
CA GLU A 226 -20.57 -10.15 0.31
C GLU A 226 -20.23 -11.53 -0.27
N THR A 227 -19.55 -11.55 -1.42
CA THR A 227 -19.09 -12.80 -2.04
C THR A 227 -17.85 -13.35 -1.39
N LYS A 228 -17.17 -12.54 -0.55
CA LYS A 228 -15.90 -12.88 0.13
C LYS A 228 -14.82 -13.35 -0.81
N THR A 229 -14.73 -12.74 -1.99
CA THR A 229 -13.69 -13.00 -2.98
C THR A 229 -13.38 -11.75 -3.79
N GLN A 230 -12.40 -11.83 -4.67
CA GLN A 230 -12.15 -10.77 -5.65
C GLN A 230 -13.19 -10.85 -6.77
N ILE A 231 -13.78 -9.70 -7.13
CA ILE A 231 -14.77 -9.61 -8.20
C ILE A 231 -14.26 -8.87 -9.45
N ALA A 232 -13.12 -8.19 -9.34
CA ALA A 232 -12.45 -7.56 -10.48
C ALA A 232 -10.95 -7.47 -10.23
N SER A 233 -10.16 -7.51 -11.31
CA SER A 233 -8.72 -7.23 -11.33
C SER A 233 -8.35 -6.55 -12.64
N GLY A 234 -7.42 -5.57 -12.58
CA GLY A 234 -6.97 -4.81 -13.74
C GLY A 234 -6.60 -3.37 -13.40
N ALA A 235 -6.15 -2.62 -14.40
CA ALA A 235 -5.86 -1.20 -14.24
C ALA A 235 -7.12 -0.43 -13.80
N PRO A 236 -7.05 0.43 -12.75
CA PRO A 236 -8.24 1.12 -12.22
C PRO A 236 -9.04 1.89 -13.28
N ARG A 237 -8.35 2.60 -14.19
CA ARG A 237 -9.00 3.34 -15.29
C ARG A 237 -9.72 2.42 -16.27
N ARG A 238 -9.15 1.24 -16.54
CA ARG A 238 -9.77 0.23 -17.38
C ARG A 238 -10.99 -0.39 -16.70
N LEU A 239 -10.90 -0.68 -15.39
CA LEU A 239 -12.05 -1.17 -14.62
C LEU A 239 -13.19 -0.16 -14.58
N LEU A 240 -12.90 1.15 -14.47
CA LEU A 240 -13.90 2.20 -14.55
C LEU A 240 -14.62 2.21 -15.92
N ALA A 241 -13.89 1.99 -17.01
CA ALA A 241 -14.45 2.03 -18.37
C ALA A 241 -15.18 0.74 -18.76
N GLU A 242 -14.68 -0.42 -18.40
CA GLU A 242 -15.04 -1.72 -19.00
C GLU A 242 -15.66 -2.72 -18.02
N CYS A 243 -15.48 -2.57 -16.68
CA CYS A 243 -15.96 -3.59 -15.74
C CYS A 243 -17.49 -3.59 -15.68
N PRO A 244 -18.16 -4.75 -15.94
CA PRO A 244 -19.61 -4.83 -15.92
C PRO A 244 -20.21 -4.90 -14.52
N ASP A 245 -19.40 -5.15 -13.49
CA ASP A 245 -19.89 -5.33 -12.12
C ASP A 245 -20.36 -4.00 -11.52
N PRO A 246 -21.64 -3.91 -11.08
CA PRO A 246 -22.20 -2.67 -10.57
C PRO A 246 -21.57 -2.20 -9.25
N LYS A 247 -21.02 -3.09 -8.44
CA LYS A 247 -20.34 -2.70 -7.17
C LYS A 247 -19.01 -2.01 -7.47
N VAL A 248 -18.26 -2.53 -8.43
CA VAL A 248 -16.99 -1.93 -8.90
C VAL A 248 -17.27 -0.58 -9.51
N GLN A 249 -18.27 -0.47 -10.40
CA GLN A 249 -18.67 0.78 -11.03
C GLN A 249 -19.12 1.83 -10.00
N ARG A 250 -19.97 1.43 -9.04
CA ARG A 250 -20.43 2.33 -7.97
C ARG A 250 -19.27 2.83 -7.12
N PHE A 251 -18.29 1.97 -6.82
CA PHE A 251 -17.11 2.36 -6.05
C PHE A 251 -16.24 3.36 -6.82
N LEU A 252 -15.89 3.04 -8.07
CA LEU A 252 -14.97 3.85 -8.87
C LEU A 252 -15.60 5.18 -9.34
N ARG A 253 -16.91 5.26 -9.50
CA ARG A 253 -17.63 6.49 -9.91
C ARG A 253 -17.92 7.46 -8.77
N ARG A 254 -17.75 7.08 -7.50
CA ARG A 254 -17.95 8.00 -6.36
C ARG A 254 -17.10 9.26 -6.46
N GLY A 255 -15.97 9.20 -7.15
CA GLY A 255 -15.11 10.36 -7.41
C GLY A 255 -15.64 11.31 -8.49
N GLU A 256 -16.59 10.86 -9.33
CA GLU A 256 -17.19 11.68 -10.39
C GLU A 256 -18.47 12.41 -9.93
N THR A 257 -19.13 11.89 -8.89
CA THR A 257 -20.35 12.48 -8.34
C THR A 257 -20.06 13.03 -6.95
N GLY A 258 -19.80 14.33 -6.86
CA GLY A 258 -19.76 15.09 -5.60
C GLY A 258 -21.16 15.24 -4.98
N THR A 259 -21.93 14.17 -4.82
CA THR A 259 -23.24 14.17 -4.16
C THR A 259 -23.24 13.12 -3.08
N ASP A 260 -23.21 13.60 -1.83
CA ASP A 260 -23.44 12.80 -0.63
C ASP A 260 -24.76 12.02 -0.75
N ASP A 261 -24.66 10.69 -0.65
CA ASP A 261 -25.81 9.78 -0.51
C ASP A 261 -26.37 9.85 0.93
N LYS A 262 -26.83 11.05 1.33
CA LYS A 262 -27.77 11.24 2.44
C LYS A 262 -29.04 11.81 1.85
N GLY A 263 -29.89 10.90 1.34
CA GLY A 263 -31.26 11.19 0.94
C GLY A 263 -32.09 11.73 2.10
N THR A 264 -32.00 13.01 2.36
CA THR A 264 -33.00 13.73 3.13
C THR A 264 -33.83 14.53 2.13
N ARG A 265 -35.01 13.98 1.77
CA ARG A 265 -36.06 14.77 1.14
C ARG A 265 -36.44 15.86 2.11
N VAL A 266 -36.09 17.10 1.80
CA VAL A 266 -36.73 18.28 2.38
C VAL A 266 -38.07 18.40 1.70
N SER A 267 -39.14 18.01 2.41
CA SER A 267 -40.51 18.33 2.03
C SER A 267 -40.69 19.85 2.07
N GLN A 268 -40.91 20.45 0.92
CA GLN A 268 -41.54 21.76 0.83
C GLN A 268 -42.94 21.65 1.43
N GLY A 269 -43.16 22.25 2.58
CA GLY A 269 -44.46 22.56 3.14
C GLY A 269 -44.82 23.97 2.73
N ALA A 270 -45.82 24.08 1.87
CA ALA A 270 -46.48 25.31 1.51
C ALA A 270 -47.42 25.75 2.65
N GLU A 271 -47.50 27.04 2.85
CA GLU A 271 -48.62 27.88 3.20
C GLU A 271 -49.62 27.44 4.30
N ALA A 272 -49.72 28.23 5.37
CA ALA A 272 -50.84 29.05 5.72
C ALA A 272 -50.46 30.05 6.83
#